data_d614241d7953d8fc0f839c50b891aacc
#
_entry.id   d614241d7953d8fc0f839c50b891aacc
#
_cell.length_a   1.000
_cell.length_b   1.000
_cell.length_c   1.000
_cell.angle_alpha   90.00
_cell.angle_beta   90.00
_cell.angle_gamma   90.00
#
_symmetry.space_group_name_H-M   'P 1'
#
loop_
_entity.id
_entity.type
_entity.pdbx_description
1 polymer ?
#
loop_
_entity_poly.entity_id
_entity_poly.type
_entity_poly.pdbx_seq_one_letter_code
_entity_poly.pdbx_strand_id
1 'polypeptide(L)'
;MAGGTSASAQAPARQKGPLVWLDLDQKELDDAYDQAVYAPNREHVQKRYAAANAAARARLGPAKRFAYGPAPIEGLDLYPTKRPNAPINMFIHGGAWRGGAAKEHAIFGELFVDAGAHYIAVDFNNVLETNGDLTPMADQVRRAVAWVYKNAESFGGDPQRLYISGRSSGAHLGGVVCVTDWPKDFGLPRDIVKGALLSSGMYDLKPVRLSKRSTYVKFTDEMEHALSAQRHLDKLNTPLILAYGTLETPEFQRQTRDFAAAVKAAGKPVQLLVGEGYNHFEMPETLVNPYGLLGRAVLEQMKLTPL
;
A
#
# COMPACT_ATOMS: atom_id res chain seq x y z
N MET A 1 54.38 5.41 -26.55
CA MET A 1 53.59 5.12 -25.36
C MET A 1 52.26 4.53 -25.84
N ALA A 2 52.12 3.21 -25.72
CA ALA A 2 50.95 2.50 -26.15
C ALA A 2 49.93 2.45 -24.96
N GLY A 3 48.81 3.15 -25.10
CA GLY A 3 47.71 3.08 -24.15
C GLY A 3 46.92 1.80 -24.35
N GLY A 4 47.05 0.85 -23.45
CA GLY A 4 46.21 -0.34 -23.41
C GLY A 4 44.82 -0.01 -22.87
N THR A 5 43.79 -0.07 -23.73
CA THR A 5 42.41 -0.09 -23.31
C THR A 5 42.09 -1.45 -22.70
N SER A 6 41.96 -1.52 -21.38
CA SER A 6 41.46 -2.70 -20.70
C SER A 6 39.95 -2.82 -21.01
N ALA A 7 39.61 -3.74 -21.90
CA ALA A 7 38.21 -4.18 -22.06
C ALA A 7 37.80 -4.89 -20.76
N SER A 8 36.83 -4.31 -20.05
CA SER A 8 36.17 -5.00 -18.94
C SER A 8 35.44 -6.21 -19.51
N ALA A 9 35.89 -7.41 -19.17
CA ALA A 9 35.23 -8.66 -19.51
C ALA A 9 33.83 -8.62 -18.85
N GLN A 10 32.81 -8.51 -19.67
CA GLN A 10 31.41 -8.62 -19.23
C GLN A 10 31.20 -10.05 -18.73
N ALA A 11 30.77 -10.20 -17.48
CA ALA A 11 30.49 -11.52 -16.92
C ALA A 11 29.52 -12.26 -17.86
N PRO A 12 29.70 -13.58 -18.08
CA PRO A 12 28.82 -14.35 -18.96
C PRO A 12 27.36 -14.23 -18.49
N ALA A 13 26.44 -13.97 -19.42
CA ALA A 13 25.03 -13.89 -19.14
C ALA A 13 24.56 -15.21 -18.49
N ARG A 14 23.85 -15.12 -17.36
CA ARG A 14 23.30 -16.29 -16.66
C ARG A 14 22.42 -17.10 -17.62
N GLN A 15 22.64 -18.41 -17.66
CA GLN A 15 21.72 -19.31 -18.38
C GLN A 15 20.38 -19.35 -17.65
N LYS A 16 19.28 -19.11 -18.39
CA LYS A 16 17.92 -19.11 -17.88
C LYS A 16 17.46 -20.53 -17.55
N GLY A 17 16.83 -20.70 -16.39
CA GLY A 17 16.22 -21.97 -15.96
C GLY A 17 14.86 -22.21 -16.61
N PRO A 18 14.16 -23.30 -16.22
CA PRO A 18 12.76 -23.56 -16.61
C PRO A 18 11.87 -22.38 -16.21
N LEU A 19 10.93 -22.00 -17.09
CA LEU A 19 9.99 -20.91 -16.82
C LEU A 19 8.95 -21.35 -15.78
N VAL A 20 8.69 -20.50 -14.78
CA VAL A 20 7.71 -20.74 -13.71
C VAL A 20 6.54 -19.75 -13.76
N TRP A 21 6.75 -18.57 -14.32
CA TRP A 21 5.71 -17.54 -14.47
C TRP A 21 5.99 -16.69 -15.71
N LEU A 22 5.04 -16.67 -16.66
CA LEU A 22 5.23 -15.98 -17.94
C LEU A 22 6.59 -16.34 -18.57
N ASP A 23 7.43 -15.34 -18.80
CA ASP A 23 8.78 -15.50 -19.31
C ASP A 23 9.88 -15.54 -18.23
N LEU A 24 9.50 -15.62 -16.94
CA LEU A 24 10.43 -15.63 -15.81
C LEU A 24 10.75 -17.05 -15.34
N ASP A 25 12.04 -17.34 -15.12
CA ASP A 25 12.46 -18.49 -14.34
C ASP A 25 12.36 -18.20 -12.82
N GLN A 26 12.65 -19.18 -11.98
CA GLN A 26 12.50 -19.06 -10.53
C GLN A 26 13.32 -17.89 -9.95
N LYS A 27 14.58 -17.73 -10.40
CA LYS A 27 15.43 -16.65 -9.89
C LYS A 27 14.93 -15.28 -10.31
N GLU A 28 14.51 -15.14 -11.56
CA GLU A 28 13.95 -13.88 -12.07
C GLU A 28 12.65 -13.51 -11.36
N LEU A 29 11.79 -14.50 -11.09
CA LEU A 29 10.56 -14.30 -10.32
C LEU A 29 10.84 -13.92 -8.87
N ASP A 30 11.81 -14.57 -8.23
CA ASP A 30 12.23 -14.25 -6.87
C ASP A 30 12.78 -12.82 -6.76
N ASP A 31 13.59 -12.41 -7.72
CA ASP A 31 14.12 -11.05 -7.81
C ASP A 31 12.99 -10.04 -8.10
N ALA A 32 12.03 -10.40 -8.95
CA ALA A 32 10.85 -9.57 -9.28
C ALA A 32 9.91 -9.33 -8.08
N TYR A 33 10.06 -10.10 -7.00
CA TYR A 33 9.38 -9.87 -5.71
C TYR A 33 10.33 -9.38 -4.61
N ASP A 34 11.54 -8.96 -4.94
CA ASP A 34 12.50 -8.32 -4.05
C ASP A 34 12.87 -6.91 -4.51
N GLN A 35 12.18 -5.92 -3.98
CA GLN A 35 12.43 -4.52 -4.32
C GLN A 35 13.85 -4.04 -4.02
N ALA A 36 14.57 -4.73 -3.10
CA ALA A 36 15.95 -4.37 -2.78
C ALA A 36 16.92 -4.59 -3.95
N VAL A 37 16.62 -5.56 -4.82
CA VAL A 37 17.43 -5.84 -6.04
C VAL A 37 17.39 -4.66 -7.02
N TYR A 38 16.29 -3.91 -7.05
CA TYR A 38 16.05 -2.80 -7.98
C TYR A 38 16.26 -1.42 -7.35
N ALA A 39 16.67 -1.35 -6.09
CA ALA A 39 16.84 -0.09 -5.35
C ALA A 39 18.22 -0.03 -4.69
N PRO A 40 19.29 0.27 -5.42
CA PRO A 40 20.65 0.33 -4.88
C PRO A 40 20.82 1.41 -3.80
N ASN A 41 19.98 2.43 -3.81
CA ASN A 41 19.96 3.54 -2.84
C ASN A 41 19.01 3.30 -1.65
N ARG A 42 18.42 2.09 -1.51
CA ARG A 42 17.39 1.75 -0.51
C ARG A 42 17.76 2.22 0.91
N GLU A 43 18.97 1.91 1.36
CA GLU A 43 19.36 2.25 2.74
C GLU A 43 19.38 3.77 2.98
N HIS A 44 19.83 4.54 1.98
CA HIS A 44 19.82 5.99 2.06
C HIS A 44 18.41 6.55 2.13
N VAL A 45 17.52 6.04 1.27
CA VAL A 45 16.09 6.45 1.26
C VAL A 45 15.41 6.08 2.58
N GLN A 46 15.64 4.89 3.11
CA GLN A 46 15.07 4.46 4.40
C GLN A 46 15.55 5.31 5.58
N LYS A 47 16.84 5.68 5.63
CA LYS A 47 17.38 6.60 6.66
C LYS A 47 16.72 7.98 6.57
N ARG A 48 16.60 8.53 5.36
CA ARG A 48 15.93 9.81 5.10
C ARG A 48 14.46 9.76 5.54
N TYR A 49 13.76 8.70 5.16
CA TYR A 49 12.37 8.48 5.55
C TYR A 49 12.20 8.42 7.08
N ALA A 50 13.04 7.65 7.78
CA ALA A 50 12.98 7.54 9.24
C ALA A 50 13.22 8.88 9.94
N ALA A 51 14.18 9.67 9.49
CA ALA A 51 14.46 11.01 10.00
C ALA A 51 13.28 11.97 9.76
N ALA A 52 12.72 11.96 8.55
CA ALA A 52 11.56 12.77 8.20
C ALA A 52 10.31 12.37 8.99
N ASN A 53 10.10 11.06 9.23
CA ASN A 53 9.01 10.56 10.06
C ASN A 53 9.14 11.02 11.53
N ALA A 54 10.34 10.99 12.09
CA ALA A 54 10.60 11.50 13.45
C ALA A 54 10.30 12.99 13.57
N ALA A 55 10.71 13.78 12.56
CA ALA A 55 10.43 15.20 12.50
C ALA A 55 8.92 15.50 12.35
N ALA A 56 8.23 14.76 11.50
CA ALA A 56 6.77 14.88 11.33
C ALA A 56 6.02 14.57 12.65
N ARG A 57 6.41 13.51 13.36
CA ARG A 57 5.84 13.20 14.68
C ARG A 57 6.05 14.32 15.70
N ALA A 58 7.20 14.98 15.67
CA ALA A 58 7.48 16.12 16.56
C ALA A 58 6.58 17.31 16.24
N ARG A 59 6.29 17.59 14.97
CA ARG A 59 5.42 18.69 14.54
C ARG A 59 3.94 18.41 14.76
N LEU A 60 3.48 17.21 14.42
CA LEU A 60 2.08 16.78 14.60
C LEU A 60 1.70 16.59 16.08
N GLY A 61 2.69 16.36 16.94
CA GLY A 61 2.47 16.00 18.33
C GLY A 61 2.07 14.51 18.49
N PRO A 62 1.67 14.10 19.72
CA PRO A 62 1.31 12.73 20.01
C PRO A 62 0.01 12.33 19.29
N ALA A 63 0.04 11.16 18.65
CA ALA A 63 -1.18 10.58 18.08
C ALA A 63 -2.17 10.22 19.22
N LYS A 64 -3.47 10.30 18.89
CA LYS A 64 -4.51 9.71 19.72
C LYS A 64 -4.64 8.23 19.36
N ARG A 65 -4.31 7.34 20.29
CA ARG A 65 -4.39 5.90 20.08
C ARG A 65 -5.79 5.37 20.40
N PHE A 66 -6.37 4.59 19.48
CA PHE A 66 -7.63 3.89 19.66
C PHE A 66 -7.45 2.39 19.40
N ALA A 67 -8.14 1.55 20.16
CA ALA A 67 -8.26 0.13 19.86
C ALA A 67 -9.46 -0.11 18.93
N TYR A 68 -9.24 -0.81 17.82
CA TYR A 68 -10.31 -1.22 16.91
C TYR A 68 -10.73 -2.69 17.09
N GLY A 69 -10.02 -3.42 17.95
CA GLY A 69 -10.27 -4.82 18.28
C GLY A 69 -9.65 -5.20 19.62
N PRO A 70 -9.81 -6.46 20.06
CA PRO A 70 -9.42 -6.91 21.39
C PRO A 70 -7.93 -7.19 21.55
N ALA A 71 -7.20 -7.46 20.46
CA ALA A 71 -5.78 -7.78 20.53
C ALA A 71 -4.93 -6.50 20.72
N PRO A 72 -3.82 -6.56 21.49
CA PRO A 72 -2.97 -5.39 21.75
C PRO A 72 -2.45 -4.70 20.48
N ILE A 73 -2.25 -5.47 19.39
CA ILE A 73 -1.82 -4.92 18.10
C ILE A 73 -2.95 -4.19 17.37
N GLU A 74 -4.22 -4.50 17.65
CA GLU A 74 -5.39 -3.95 16.97
C GLU A 74 -5.66 -2.50 17.40
N GLY A 75 -4.74 -1.63 17.05
CA GLY A 75 -4.77 -0.21 17.36
C GLY A 75 -4.55 0.65 16.13
N LEU A 76 -4.96 1.89 16.22
CA LEU A 76 -4.72 2.90 15.22
C LEU A 76 -4.28 4.22 15.85
N ASP A 77 -3.39 4.94 15.17
CA ASP A 77 -2.87 6.24 15.57
C ASP A 77 -3.59 7.31 14.76
N LEU A 78 -4.40 8.14 15.41
CA LEU A 78 -5.10 9.28 14.81
C LEU A 78 -4.30 10.57 15.04
N TYR A 79 -4.03 11.28 13.95
CA TYR A 79 -3.56 12.67 13.92
C TYR A 79 -4.73 13.57 13.47
N PRO A 80 -5.35 14.30 14.40
CA PRO A 80 -6.58 15.06 14.09
C PRO A 80 -6.27 16.40 13.44
N THR A 81 -7.09 16.82 12.48
CA THR A 81 -7.21 18.23 12.08
C THR A 81 -8.18 18.96 13.01
N LYS A 82 -8.13 20.30 12.99
CA LYS A 82 -9.08 21.16 13.71
C LYS A 82 -10.40 21.38 12.96
N ARG A 83 -10.50 20.95 11.72
CA ARG A 83 -11.69 21.11 10.88
C ARG A 83 -12.81 20.22 11.39
N PRO A 84 -14.04 20.74 11.65
CA PRO A 84 -15.17 19.90 12.00
C PRO A 84 -15.64 19.09 10.79
N ASN A 85 -16.23 17.92 11.04
CA ASN A 85 -16.69 16.99 10.01
C ASN A 85 -15.64 16.76 8.92
N ALA A 86 -14.40 16.53 9.35
CA ALA A 86 -13.27 16.42 8.46
C ALA A 86 -13.29 15.10 7.67
N PRO A 87 -12.84 15.09 6.40
CA PRO A 87 -12.55 13.85 5.73
C PRO A 87 -11.46 13.07 6.45
N ILE A 88 -11.41 11.77 6.23
CA ILE A 88 -10.48 10.86 6.90
C ILE A 88 -9.65 10.15 5.83
N ASN A 89 -8.33 10.13 5.97
CA ASN A 89 -7.46 9.21 5.24
C ASN A 89 -6.87 8.20 6.21
N MET A 90 -7.15 6.91 5.98
CA MET A 90 -6.56 5.81 6.74
C MET A 90 -5.46 5.16 5.92
N PHE A 91 -4.25 5.16 6.47
CA PHE A 91 -3.06 4.61 5.82
C PHE A 91 -2.77 3.18 6.28
N ILE A 92 -2.58 2.27 5.31
CA ILE A 92 -2.25 0.86 5.49
C ILE A 92 -0.78 0.68 5.08
N HIS A 93 0.07 0.38 6.07
CA HIS A 93 1.51 0.30 5.84
C HIS A 93 1.94 -0.94 5.05
N GLY A 94 3.07 -0.83 4.35
CA GLY A 94 3.77 -1.95 3.73
C GLY A 94 4.67 -2.70 4.72
N GLY A 95 5.66 -3.42 4.18
CA GLY A 95 6.64 -4.19 4.96
C GLY A 95 6.68 -5.65 4.58
N ALA A 96 6.26 -5.98 3.36
CA ALA A 96 6.24 -7.36 2.82
C ALA A 96 5.45 -8.33 3.71
N TRP A 97 4.40 -7.84 4.40
CA TRP A 97 3.60 -8.54 5.42
C TRP A 97 4.38 -8.99 6.66
N ARG A 98 5.68 -8.70 6.78
CA ARG A 98 6.57 -9.15 7.87
C ARG A 98 6.88 -8.09 8.91
N GLY A 99 6.45 -6.86 8.71
CA GLY A 99 6.75 -5.75 9.62
C GLY A 99 6.06 -4.46 9.22
N GLY A 100 6.43 -3.40 9.91
CA GLY A 100 5.81 -2.09 9.86
C GLY A 100 4.96 -1.83 11.09
N ALA A 101 4.80 -0.55 11.43
CA ALA A 101 3.95 -0.11 12.52
C ALA A 101 3.37 1.27 12.22
N ALA A 102 2.18 1.57 12.74
CA ALA A 102 1.50 2.86 12.57
C ALA A 102 2.40 4.06 12.86
N LYS A 103 3.17 3.99 13.96
CA LYS A 103 4.11 5.05 14.41
C LYS A 103 5.21 5.38 13.39
N GLU A 104 5.47 4.51 12.43
CA GLU A 104 6.52 4.69 11.41
C GLU A 104 6.02 5.47 10.18
N HIS A 105 4.73 5.86 10.18
CA HIS A 105 4.08 6.46 9.01
C HIS A 105 3.38 7.80 9.31
N ALA A 106 3.75 8.47 10.41
CA ALA A 106 3.28 9.82 10.73
C ALA A 106 3.67 10.87 9.66
N ILE A 107 4.73 10.61 8.92
CA ILE A 107 5.24 11.49 7.85
C ILE A 107 4.15 11.88 6.83
N PHE A 108 3.21 10.99 6.55
CA PHE A 108 2.10 11.30 5.64
C PHE A 108 1.02 12.16 6.30
N GLY A 109 0.98 12.15 7.65
CA GLY A 109 -0.04 12.85 8.42
C GLY A 109 -0.03 14.36 8.19
N GLU A 110 1.13 14.97 7.99
CA GLU A 110 1.24 16.42 7.76
C GLU A 110 0.45 16.84 6.52
N LEU A 111 0.60 16.11 5.40
CA LEU A 111 -0.14 16.39 4.16
C LEU A 111 -1.66 16.48 4.41
N PHE A 112 -2.20 15.50 5.12
CA PHE A 112 -3.64 15.39 5.33
C PHE A 112 -4.14 16.37 6.38
N VAL A 113 -3.42 16.52 7.51
CA VAL A 113 -3.80 17.40 8.61
C VAL A 113 -3.77 18.85 8.15
N ASP A 114 -2.74 19.28 7.41
CA ASP A 114 -2.63 20.63 6.87
C ASP A 114 -3.74 20.88 5.83
N ALA A 115 -4.07 19.91 4.98
CA ALA A 115 -5.19 20.03 4.05
C ALA A 115 -6.58 19.93 4.71
N GLY A 116 -6.66 19.78 6.03
CA GLY A 116 -7.91 19.75 6.80
C GLY A 116 -8.60 18.39 6.83
N ALA A 117 -7.85 17.29 6.73
CA ALA A 117 -8.33 15.94 6.92
C ALA A 117 -7.73 15.28 8.17
N HIS A 118 -8.45 14.36 8.79
CA HIS A 118 -7.87 13.45 9.77
C HIS A 118 -6.98 12.44 9.07
N TYR A 119 -5.83 12.16 9.67
CA TYR A 119 -4.95 11.09 9.22
C TYR A 119 -4.91 9.97 10.26
N ILE A 120 -5.06 8.74 9.80
CA ILE A 120 -5.02 7.54 10.63
C ILE A 120 -3.97 6.59 10.06
N ALA A 121 -3.05 6.09 10.90
CA ALA A 121 -2.19 4.96 10.58
C ALA A 121 -2.63 3.75 11.41
N VAL A 122 -2.73 2.56 10.80
CA VAL A 122 -3.26 1.36 11.45
C VAL A 122 -2.15 0.33 11.72
N ASP A 123 -2.22 -0.31 12.89
CA ASP A 123 -1.43 -1.49 13.22
C ASP A 123 -2.24 -2.77 13.02
N PHE A 124 -1.57 -3.83 12.61
CA PHE A 124 -2.11 -5.18 12.45
C PHE A 124 -0.99 -6.21 12.58
N ASN A 125 -1.32 -7.47 12.83
CA ASN A 125 -0.34 -8.56 12.91
C ASN A 125 0.52 -8.63 11.64
N ASN A 126 1.78 -9.01 11.80
CA ASN A 126 2.57 -9.46 10.67
C ASN A 126 2.34 -10.97 10.42
N VAL A 127 2.71 -11.43 9.23
CA VAL A 127 2.45 -12.81 8.80
C VAL A 127 3.20 -13.87 9.60
N LEU A 128 4.29 -13.50 10.27
CA LEU A 128 5.05 -14.42 11.13
C LEU A 128 4.31 -14.70 12.43
N GLU A 129 3.54 -13.73 12.94
CA GLU A 129 2.67 -13.88 14.13
C GLU A 129 1.43 -14.70 13.84
N THR A 130 1.05 -14.85 12.57
CA THR A 130 -0.11 -15.64 12.11
C THR A 130 0.29 -16.96 11.47
N ASN A 131 1.51 -17.45 11.76
CA ASN A 131 2.05 -18.70 11.25
C ASN A 131 2.03 -18.82 9.71
N GLY A 132 2.22 -17.70 9.00
CA GLY A 132 2.25 -17.64 7.55
C GLY A 132 0.90 -17.40 6.87
N ASP A 133 -0.18 -17.21 7.63
CA ASP A 133 -1.51 -16.92 7.11
C ASP A 133 -1.74 -15.40 6.99
N LEU A 134 -2.11 -14.94 5.78
CA LEU A 134 -2.45 -13.51 5.51
C LEU A 134 -3.90 -13.18 5.89
N THR A 135 -4.76 -14.17 6.08
CA THR A 135 -6.19 -13.95 6.32
C THR A 135 -6.46 -13.13 7.58
N PRO A 136 -5.84 -13.44 8.75
CA PRO A 136 -6.06 -12.66 9.97
C PRO A 136 -5.64 -11.19 9.82
N MET A 137 -4.55 -10.93 9.09
CA MET A 137 -4.07 -9.58 8.79
C MET A 137 -5.08 -8.81 7.94
N ALA A 138 -5.61 -9.43 6.87
CA ALA A 138 -6.62 -8.84 6.02
C ALA A 138 -7.91 -8.53 6.80
N ASP A 139 -8.33 -9.44 7.68
CA ASP A 139 -9.51 -9.25 8.52
C ASP A 139 -9.33 -8.14 9.57
N GLN A 140 -8.13 -8.00 10.13
CA GLN A 140 -7.80 -6.89 11.03
C GLN A 140 -7.93 -5.55 10.31
N VAL A 141 -7.37 -5.43 9.09
CA VAL A 141 -7.47 -4.18 8.32
C VAL A 141 -8.92 -3.86 7.95
N ARG A 142 -9.73 -4.87 7.56
CA ARG A 142 -11.18 -4.69 7.32
C ARG A 142 -11.91 -4.20 8.57
N ARG A 143 -11.63 -4.82 9.73
CA ARG A 143 -12.22 -4.40 11.03
C ARG A 143 -11.81 -2.97 11.39
N ALA A 144 -10.55 -2.59 11.13
CA ALA A 144 -10.10 -1.22 11.39
C ALA A 144 -10.86 -0.21 10.53
N VAL A 145 -11.06 -0.48 9.22
CA VAL A 145 -11.85 0.37 8.33
C VAL A 145 -13.31 0.46 8.81
N ALA A 146 -13.93 -0.67 9.19
CA ALA A 146 -15.27 -0.70 9.74
C ALA A 146 -15.37 0.09 11.05
N TRP A 147 -14.38 -0.01 11.92
CA TRP A 147 -14.31 0.74 13.17
C TRP A 147 -14.22 2.24 12.91
N VAL A 148 -13.33 2.66 12.00
CA VAL A 148 -13.17 4.08 11.64
C VAL A 148 -14.49 4.64 11.11
N TYR A 149 -15.17 3.92 10.21
CA TYR A 149 -16.47 4.33 9.69
C TYR A 149 -17.52 4.52 10.80
N LYS A 150 -17.63 3.55 11.73
CA LYS A 150 -18.60 3.57 12.82
C LYS A 150 -18.32 4.64 13.88
N ASN A 151 -17.05 5.01 14.06
CA ASN A 151 -16.63 5.90 15.14
C ASN A 151 -16.16 7.28 14.66
N ALA A 152 -16.22 7.57 13.35
CA ALA A 152 -15.72 8.80 12.75
C ALA A 152 -16.19 10.07 13.47
N GLU A 153 -17.48 10.18 13.77
CA GLU A 153 -18.07 11.34 14.44
C GLU A 153 -17.51 11.57 15.86
N SER A 154 -17.12 10.50 16.56
CA SER A 154 -16.59 10.58 17.94
C SER A 154 -15.28 11.36 18.04
N PHE A 155 -14.53 11.46 16.93
CA PHE A 155 -13.29 12.23 16.85
C PHE A 155 -13.37 13.40 15.86
N GLY A 156 -14.59 13.77 15.41
CA GLY A 156 -14.82 14.93 14.54
C GLY A 156 -14.65 14.66 13.05
N GLY A 157 -14.62 13.40 12.66
CA GLY A 157 -14.53 12.95 11.26
C GLY A 157 -15.91 12.75 10.63
N ASP A 158 -15.93 12.76 9.30
CA ASP A 158 -17.11 12.51 8.49
C ASP A 158 -17.07 11.07 7.94
N PRO A 159 -17.93 10.14 8.40
CA PRO A 159 -17.96 8.78 7.89
C PRO A 159 -18.27 8.70 6.39
N GLN A 160 -18.95 9.70 5.83
CA GLN A 160 -19.26 9.76 4.40
C GLN A 160 -18.05 10.26 3.56
N ARG A 161 -16.93 10.57 4.19
CA ARG A 161 -15.69 10.99 3.53
C ARG A 161 -14.48 10.21 4.05
N LEU A 162 -14.65 8.87 4.14
CA LEU A 162 -13.56 7.95 4.49
C LEU A 162 -12.83 7.52 3.22
N TYR A 163 -11.53 7.74 3.20
CA TYR A 163 -10.59 7.35 2.14
C TYR A 163 -9.50 6.47 2.72
N ILE A 164 -8.90 5.63 1.90
CA ILE A 164 -7.75 4.83 2.31
C ILE A 164 -6.54 5.10 1.41
N SER A 165 -5.36 4.96 1.98
CA SER A 165 -4.09 4.94 1.24
C SER A 165 -3.28 3.73 1.66
N GLY A 166 -2.55 3.12 0.74
CA GLY A 166 -1.71 1.98 1.04
C GLY A 166 -0.52 1.89 0.11
N ARG A 167 0.58 1.29 0.60
CA ARG A 167 1.77 1.04 -0.21
C ARG A 167 2.24 -0.40 -0.10
N SER A 168 2.79 -0.95 -1.19
CA SER A 168 3.40 -2.29 -1.18
C SER A 168 2.42 -3.37 -0.66
N SER A 169 2.79 -4.17 0.32
CA SER A 169 1.87 -5.12 0.96
C SER A 169 0.65 -4.44 1.61
N GLY A 170 0.74 -3.16 2.01
CA GLY A 170 -0.42 -2.38 2.45
C GLY A 170 -1.35 -1.98 1.31
N ALA A 171 -0.83 -1.77 0.09
CA ALA A 171 -1.65 -1.57 -1.10
C ALA A 171 -2.38 -2.87 -1.50
N HIS A 172 -1.75 -4.04 -1.31
CA HIS A 172 -2.43 -5.32 -1.43
C HIS A 172 -3.62 -5.41 -0.48
N LEU A 173 -3.41 -5.15 0.83
CA LEU A 173 -4.49 -5.16 1.83
C LEU A 173 -5.57 -4.11 1.53
N GLY A 174 -5.17 -2.92 1.05
CA GLY A 174 -6.09 -1.90 0.57
C GLY A 174 -6.95 -2.37 -0.61
N GLY A 175 -6.36 -3.13 -1.54
CA GLY A 175 -7.09 -3.77 -2.64
C GLY A 175 -8.14 -4.77 -2.11
N VAL A 176 -7.78 -5.56 -1.10
CA VAL A 176 -8.72 -6.49 -0.43
C VAL A 176 -9.86 -5.73 0.26
N VAL A 177 -9.56 -4.59 0.91
CA VAL A 177 -10.58 -3.70 1.49
C VAL A 177 -11.57 -3.21 0.43
N CYS A 178 -11.07 -2.78 -0.74
CA CYS A 178 -11.90 -2.22 -1.81
C CYS A 178 -12.85 -3.25 -2.46
N VAL A 179 -12.56 -4.55 -2.32
CA VAL A 179 -13.41 -5.64 -2.83
C VAL A 179 -14.15 -6.39 -1.71
N THR A 180 -14.21 -5.83 -0.50
CA THR A 180 -14.96 -6.40 0.63
C THR A 180 -16.46 -6.21 0.42
N ASP A 181 -17.23 -7.24 0.70
CA ASP A 181 -18.69 -7.17 0.73
C ASP A 181 -19.17 -6.60 2.07
N TRP A 182 -19.07 -5.27 2.19
CA TRP A 182 -19.39 -4.55 3.44
C TRP A 182 -20.78 -4.83 3.99
N PRO A 183 -21.86 -4.92 3.16
CA PRO A 183 -23.18 -5.29 3.65
C PRO A 183 -23.22 -6.70 4.26
N LYS A 184 -22.64 -7.67 3.56
CA LYS A 184 -22.67 -9.06 4.00
C LYS A 184 -21.78 -9.31 5.22
N ASP A 185 -20.54 -8.80 5.16
CA ASP A 185 -19.51 -9.18 6.12
C ASP A 185 -19.53 -8.32 7.40
N PHE A 186 -20.03 -7.07 7.29
CA PHE A 186 -20.01 -6.08 8.39
C PHE A 186 -21.33 -5.39 8.67
N GLY A 187 -22.40 -5.61 7.86
CA GLY A 187 -23.67 -4.91 7.98
C GLY A 187 -23.57 -3.39 7.70
N LEU A 188 -22.61 -2.99 6.87
CA LEU A 188 -22.33 -1.60 6.53
C LEU A 188 -22.73 -1.26 5.10
N PRO A 189 -22.94 0.02 4.75
CA PRO A 189 -23.14 0.42 3.37
C PRO A 189 -22.02 -0.06 2.46
N ARG A 190 -22.35 -0.38 1.21
CA ARG A 190 -21.38 -0.92 0.24
C ARG A 190 -20.22 0.02 -0.05
N ASP A 191 -20.47 1.32 0.00
CA ASP A 191 -19.56 2.40 -0.43
C ASP A 191 -18.94 3.17 0.74
N ILE A 192 -18.65 2.51 1.87
CA ILE A 192 -18.05 3.18 3.02
C ILE A 192 -16.67 3.80 2.73
N VAL A 193 -15.93 3.26 1.76
CA VAL A 193 -14.66 3.83 1.28
C VAL A 193 -14.92 4.63 0.01
N LYS A 194 -14.71 5.94 0.05
CA LYS A 194 -15.04 6.89 -1.03
C LYS A 194 -13.93 7.05 -2.06
N GLY A 195 -12.74 6.55 -1.78
CA GLY A 195 -11.60 6.52 -2.69
C GLY A 195 -10.41 5.81 -2.06
N ALA A 196 -9.54 5.25 -2.89
CA ALA A 196 -8.35 4.57 -2.45
C ALA A 196 -7.13 4.94 -3.30
N LEU A 197 -6.02 5.31 -2.66
CA LEU A 197 -4.70 5.44 -3.27
C LEU A 197 -3.86 4.21 -2.93
N LEU A 198 -3.59 3.36 -3.92
CA LEU A 198 -2.84 2.12 -3.75
C LEU A 198 -1.58 2.14 -4.59
N SER A 199 -0.43 2.35 -3.93
CA SER A 199 0.87 2.45 -4.60
C SER A 199 1.64 1.16 -4.50
N SER A 200 2.11 0.67 -5.65
CA SER A 200 3.07 -0.45 -5.74
C SER A 200 2.54 -1.73 -5.07
N GLY A 201 1.31 -2.09 -5.36
CA GLY A 201 0.61 -3.23 -4.76
C GLY A 201 0.78 -4.55 -5.52
N MET A 202 0.22 -5.59 -4.95
CA MET A 202 0.06 -6.91 -5.56
C MET A 202 -1.43 -7.26 -5.54
N TYR A 203 -2.04 -7.50 -6.69
CA TYR A 203 -3.50 -7.63 -6.81
C TYR A 203 -3.92 -9.00 -7.30
N ASP A 204 -2.97 -9.82 -7.79
CA ASP A 204 -3.08 -11.26 -8.01
C ASP A 204 -1.95 -11.97 -7.26
N LEU A 205 -2.32 -12.86 -6.33
CA LEU A 205 -1.34 -13.55 -5.49
C LEU A 205 -0.73 -14.79 -6.15
N LYS A 206 -1.20 -15.20 -7.34
CA LYS A 206 -0.64 -16.38 -8.02
C LYS A 206 0.88 -16.27 -8.26
N PRO A 207 1.41 -15.24 -8.91
CA PRO A 207 2.85 -15.12 -9.11
C PRO A 207 3.62 -14.88 -7.80
N VAL A 208 2.97 -14.23 -6.81
CA VAL A 208 3.55 -14.04 -5.47
C VAL A 208 3.77 -15.37 -4.77
N ARG A 209 2.81 -16.29 -4.86
CA ARG A 209 2.88 -17.66 -4.34
C ARG A 209 4.00 -18.46 -4.99
N LEU A 210 4.26 -18.26 -6.27
CA LEU A 210 5.33 -18.94 -7.00
C LEU A 210 6.73 -18.40 -6.66
N SER A 211 6.82 -17.21 -6.06
CA SER A 211 8.09 -16.57 -5.70
C SER A 211 8.60 -17.01 -4.33
N LYS A 212 9.82 -16.56 -3.98
CA LYS A 212 10.42 -16.76 -2.66
C LYS A 212 9.57 -16.27 -1.48
N ARG A 213 8.47 -15.55 -1.71
CA ARG A 213 7.55 -15.13 -0.65
C ARG A 213 6.84 -16.30 0.02
N SER A 214 6.73 -17.45 -0.66
CA SER A 214 6.24 -18.70 -0.09
C SER A 214 7.15 -19.29 0.99
N THR A 215 8.36 -18.76 1.18
CA THR A 215 9.22 -19.15 2.30
C THR A 215 8.68 -18.69 3.66
N TYR A 216 7.82 -17.66 3.68
CA TYR A 216 7.23 -17.12 4.91
C TYR A 216 5.70 -16.93 4.86
N VAL A 217 5.09 -16.99 3.68
CA VAL A 217 3.63 -17.04 3.51
C VAL A 217 3.22 -18.45 3.12
N LYS A 218 2.34 -19.07 3.87
CA LYS A 218 1.80 -20.39 3.59
C LYS A 218 0.54 -20.28 2.73
N PHE A 219 0.73 -19.96 1.45
CA PHE A 219 -0.39 -19.80 0.53
C PHE A 219 -1.20 -21.09 0.37
N THR A 220 -2.52 -20.98 0.53
CA THR A 220 -3.50 -21.98 0.08
C THR A 220 -4.24 -21.47 -1.15
N ASP A 221 -4.98 -22.34 -1.84
CA ASP A 221 -5.78 -21.93 -3.00
C ASP A 221 -6.90 -20.96 -2.58
N GLU A 222 -7.49 -21.18 -1.40
CA GLU A 222 -8.52 -20.32 -0.82
C GLU A 222 -7.97 -18.93 -0.48
N MET A 223 -6.80 -18.86 0.17
CA MET A 223 -6.14 -17.60 0.51
C MET A 223 -5.75 -16.84 -0.75
N GLU A 224 -5.11 -17.51 -1.71
CA GLU A 224 -4.73 -16.93 -2.99
C GLU A 224 -5.96 -16.34 -3.71
N HIS A 225 -7.05 -17.11 -3.74
CA HIS A 225 -8.29 -16.65 -4.37
C HIS A 225 -8.91 -15.46 -3.60
N ALA A 226 -9.14 -15.63 -2.29
CA ALA A 226 -9.85 -14.64 -1.47
C ALA A 226 -9.14 -13.30 -1.34
N LEU A 227 -7.79 -13.31 -1.35
CA LEU A 227 -6.97 -12.10 -1.15
C LEU A 227 -6.38 -11.53 -2.45
N SER A 228 -6.77 -12.04 -3.62
CA SER A 228 -6.43 -11.47 -4.93
C SER A 228 -7.55 -10.52 -5.38
N ALA A 229 -7.40 -9.23 -5.11
CA ALA A 229 -8.44 -8.22 -5.41
C ALA A 229 -8.87 -8.22 -6.88
N GLN A 230 -7.96 -8.53 -7.81
CA GLN A 230 -8.24 -8.62 -9.24
C GLN A 230 -9.29 -9.68 -9.60
N ARG A 231 -9.52 -10.67 -8.72
CA ARG A 231 -10.50 -11.76 -8.93
C ARG A 231 -11.90 -11.42 -8.42
N HIS A 232 -12.09 -10.23 -7.82
CA HIS A 232 -13.34 -9.82 -7.15
C HIS A 232 -13.83 -8.45 -7.60
N LEU A 233 -13.61 -8.08 -8.87
CA LEU A 233 -13.99 -6.77 -9.41
C LEU A 233 -15.50 -6.50 -9.39
N ASP A 234 -16.32 -7.54 -9.36
CA ASP A 234 -17.77 -7.44 -9.17
C ASP A 234 -18.15 -6.76 -7.86
N LYS A 235 -17.32 -6.91 -6.82
CA LYS A 235 -17.52 -6.29 -5.50
C LYS A 235 -16.90 -4.90 -5.39
N LEU A 236 -16.03 -4.50 -6.32
CA LEU A 236 -15.35 -3.21 -6.26
C LEU A 236 -16.34 -2.05 -6.43
N ASN A 237 -16.43 -1.18 -5.41
CA ASN A 237 -17.26 0.02 -5.43
C ASN A 237 -16.48 1.30 -5.11
N THR A 238 -15.18 1.20 -4.92
CA THR A 238 -14.29 2.30 -4.54
C THR A 238 -13.56 2.83 -5.77
N PRO A 239 -13.60 4.13 -6.08
CA PRO A 239 -12.74 4.75 -7.08
C PRO A 239 -11.26 4.57 -6.70
N LEU A 240 -10.43 4.08 -7.62
CA LEU A 240 -9.03 3.77 -7.37
C LEU A 240 -8.09 4.77 -8.02
N ILE A 241 -7.04 5.13 -7.27
CA ILE A 241 -5.78 5.65 -7.81
C ILE A 241 -4.75 4.54 -7.59
N LEU A 242 -4.24 4.00 -8.68
CA LEU A 242 -3.18 2.99 -8.69
C LEU A 242 -1.88 3.63 -9.15
N ALA A 243 -0.77 3.31 -8.50
CA ALA A 243 0.51 3.93 -8.85
C ALA A 243 1.68 2.94 -8.77
N TYR A 244 2.69 3.15 -9.59
CA TYR A 244 3.98 2.47 -9.51
C TYR A 244 5.11 3.37 -10.02
N GLY A 245 6.35 3.05 -9.63
CA GLY A 245 7.56 3.71 -10.13
C GLY A 245 8.24 2.90 -11.24
N THR A 246 8.80 3.59 -12.25
CA THR A 246 9.42 2.90 -13.40
C THR A 246 10.73 2.19 -13.07
N LEU A 247 11.33 2.45 -11.91
CA LEU A 247 12.48 1.73 -11.38
C LEU A 247 12.10 0.65 -10.35
N GLU A 248 10.82 0.31 -10.21
CA GLU A 248 10.38 -0.83 -9.40
C GLU A 248 10.59 -2.15 -10.15
N THR A 249 10.43 -3.27 -9.44
CA THR A 249 10.53 -4.59 -10.07
C THR A 249 9.49 -4.77 -11.18
N PRO A 250 9.78 -5.58 -12.20
CA PRO A 250 8.86 -5.83 -13.32
C PRO A 250 7.47 -6.29 -12.89
N GLU A 251 7.40 -7.17 -11.87
CA GLU A 251 6.14 -7.74 -11.40
C GLU A 251 5.26 -6.71 -10.66
N PHE A 252 5.84 -5.81 -9.86
CA PHE A 252 5.06 -4.75 -9.22
C PHE A 252 4.50 -3.75 -10.24
N GLN A 253 5.30 -3.41 -11.26
CA GLN A 253 4.83 -2.59 -12.38
C GLN A 253 3.72 -3.31 -13.16
N ARG A 254 3.94 -4.60 -13.53
CA ARG A 254 2.96 -5.39 -14.28
C ARG A 254 1.65 -5.53 -13.49
N GLN A 255 1.69 -5.97 -12.24
CA GLN A 255 0.51 -6.16 -11.42
C GLN A 255 -0.32 -4.89 -11.28
N THR A 256 0.34 -3.73 -11.13
CA THR A 256 -0.36 -2.45 -11.02
C THR A 256 -1.04 -2.07 -12.35
N ARG A 257 -0.35 -2.25 -13.49
CA ARG A 257 -0.92 -2.02 -14.83
C ARG A 257 -2.08 -2.95 -15.14
N ASP A 258 -1.90 -4.26 -14.87
CA ASP A 258 -2.90 -5.28 -15.18
C ASP A 258 -4.17 -5.08 -14.34
N PHE A 259 -4.01 -4.75 -13.05
CA PHE A 259 -5.16 -4.44 -12.19
C PHE A 259 -5.87 -3.17 -12.66
N ALA A 260 -5.15 -2.10 -13.01
CA ALA A 260 -5.75 -0.90 -13.58
C ALA A 260 -6.54 -1.18 -14.87
N ALA A 261 -5.96 -2.00 -15.76
CA ALA A 261 -6.62 -2.40 -17.00
C ALA A 261 -7.89 -3.23 -16.73
N ALA A 262 -7.82 -4.17 -15.80
CA ALA A 262 -8.96 -5.01 -15.41
C ALA A 262 -10.09 -4.18 -14.76
N VAL A 263 -9.76 -3.23 -13.87
CA VAL A 263 -10.72 -2.32 -13.25
C VAL A 263 -11.40 -1.44 -14.32
N LYS A 264 -10.63 -0.90 -15.26
CA LYS A 264 -11.14 -0.12 -16.39
C LYS A 264 -12.05 -0.95 -17.30
N ALA A 265 -11.65 -2.19 -17.62
CA ALA A 265 -12.45 -3.10 -18.44
C ALA A 265 -13.78 -3.50 -17.75
N ALA A 266 -13.79 -3.55 -16.41
CA ALA A 266 -15.00 -3.74 -15.60
C ALA A 266 -15.89 -2.49 -15.51
N GLY A 267 -15.55 -1.40 -16.19
CA GLY A 267 -16.31 -0.14 -16.18
C GLY A 267 -16.23 0.61 -14.84
N LYS A 268 -15.20 0.33 -14.02
CA LYS A 268 -15.03 0.94 -12.70
C LYS A 268 -14.06 2.14 -12.77
N PRO A 269 -14.24 3.17 -11.92
CA PRO A 269 -13.37 4.34 -11.93
C PRO A 269 -11.97 3.98 -11.44
N VAL A 270 -10.97 4.27 -12.27
CA VAL A 270 -9.55 4.07 -11.95
C VAL A 270 -8.68 5.11 -12.64
N GLN A 271 -7.71 5.63 -11.90
CA GLN A 271 -6.59 6.43 -12.42
C GLN A 271 -5.30 5.66 -12.22
N LEU A 272 -4.48 5.55 -13.26
CA LEU A 272 -3.15 4.96 -13.18
C LEU A 272 -2.10 6.07 -13.23
N LEU A 273 -1.24 6.13 -12.23
CA LEU A 273 -0.12 7.06 -12.14
C LEU A 273 1.21 6.32 -12.31
N VAL A 274 2.08 6.88 -13.12
CA VAL A 274 3.43 6.35 -13.35
C VAL A 274 4.45 7.34 -12.79
N GLY A 275 5.24 6.88 -11.82
CA GLY A 275 6.34 7.62 -11.20
C GLY A 275 7.62 7.41 -12.01
N GLU A 276 7.89 8.30 -12.97
CA GLU A 276 9.09 8.21 -13.80
C GLU A 276 10.36 8.42 -12.97
N GLY A 277 11.29 7.45 -13.05
CA GLY A 277 12.56 7.51 -12.35
C GLY A 277 12.49 7.20 -10.83
N TYR A 278 11.34 6.80 -10.29
CA TYR A 278 11.21 6.40 -8.89
C TYR A 278 11.28 4.88 -8.73
N ASN A 279 12.03 4.44 -7.71
CA ASN A 279 11.96 3.06 -7.22
C ASN A 279 10.92 2.92 -6.10
N HIS A 280 10.74 1.69 -5.62
CA HIS A 280 9.75 1.32 -4.61
C HIS A 280 9.86 2.10 -3.29
N PHE A 281 11.06 2.48 -2.89
CA PHE A 281 11.29 3.18 -1.62
C PHE A 281 11.15 4.69 -1.78
N GLU A 282 11.31 5.23 -2.98
CA GLU A 282 11.17 6.64 -3.30
C GLU A 282 9.73 7.05 -3.61
N MET A 283 8.93 6.15 -4.23
CA MET A 283 7.52 6.43 -4.54
C MET A 283 6.72 7.04 -3.39
N PRO A 284 6.82 6.55 -2.12
CA PRO A 284 6.10 7.14 -0.98
C PRO A 284 6.48 8.58 -0.66
N GLU A 285 7.68 9.03 -1.04
CA GLU A 285 8.11 10.41 -0.81
C GLU A 285 7.28 11.42 -1.62
N THR A 286 6.70 10.97 -2.74
CA THR A 286 5.79 11.81 -3.53
C THR A 286 4.42 12.02 -2.86
N LEU A 287 4.10 11.25 -1.81
CA LEU A 287 2.88 11.41 -1.02
C LEU A 287 3.00 12.50 0.04
N VAL A 288 4.22 12.80 0.53
CA VAL A 288 4.40 13.83 1.58
C VAL A 288 4.30 15.26 1.04
N ASN A 289 4.37 15.43 -0.27
CA ASN A 289 4.33 16.73 -0.93
C ASN A 289 2.96 16.94 -1.60
N PRO A 290 2.20 18.01 -1.27
CA PRO A 290 0.90 18.28 -1.87
C PRO A 290 0.94 18.48 -3.39
N TYR A 291 2.10 18.81 -3.94
CA TYR A 291 2.35 18.94 -5.39
C TYR A 291 3.06 17.71 -5.98
N GLY A 292 3.42 16.74 -5.14
CA GLY A 292 4.00 15.48 -5.56
C GLY A 292 3.00 14.59 -6.30
N LEU A 293 3.49 13.57 -6.99
CA LEU A 293 2.66 12.69 -7.83
C LEU A 293 1.48 12.09 -7.05
N LEU A 294 1.76 11.49 -5.89
CA LEU A 294 0.72 10.84 -5.08
C LEU A 294 -0.03 11.85 -4.19
N GLY A 295 0.67 12.84 -3.62
CA GLY A 295 0.08 13.82 -2.72
C GLY A 295 -0.99 14.66 -3.42
N ARG A 296 -0.69 15.19 -4.61
CA ARG A 296 -1.66 15.92 -5.41
C ARG A 296 -2.88 15.07 -5.77
N ALA A 297 -2.65 13.86 -6.28
CA ALA A 297 -3.73 12.99 -6.72
C ALA A 297 -4.68 12.58 -5.58
N VAL A 298 -4.15 12.26 -4.39
CA VAL A 298 -5.00 11.89 -3.26
C VAL A 298 -5.78 13.09 -2.72
N LEU A 299 -5.18 14.29 -2.67
CA LEU A 299 -5.90 15.50 -2.25
C LEU A 299 -7.02 15.84 -3.24
N GLU A 300 -6.77 15.74 -4.55
CA GLU A 300 -7.78 15.92 -5.59
C GLU A 300 -8.93 14.91 -5.43
N GLN A 301 -8.62 13.61 -5.21
CA GLN A 301 -9.63 12.57 -4.96
C GLN A 301 -10.47 12.89 -3.72
N MET A 302 -9.85 13.39 -2.65
CA MET A 302 -10.51 13.79 -1.41
C MET A 302 -11.20 15.16 -1.49
N LYS A 303 -11.08 15.88 -2.62
CA LYS A 303 -11.59 17.25 -2.83
C LYS A 303 -11.02 18.22 -1.78
N LEU A 304 -9.72 18.11 -1.52
CA LEU A 304 -8.97 18.96 -0.63
C LEU A 304 -8.02 19.86 -1.42
N THR A 305 -7.85 21.09 -0.93
CA THR A 305 -6.91 22.04 -1.49
C THR A 305 -5.65 22.05 -0.61
N PRO A 306 -4.44 21.99 -1.18
CA PRO A 306 -3.22 22.27 -0.43
C PRO A 306 -3.27 23.63 0.23
N LEU A 307 -2.76 23.75 1.46
CA LEU A 307 -2.54 25.05 2.12
C LEU A 307 -1.28 25.71 1.58
#